data_b52e72132fb87e334768788cc0e63bf3
#
_entry.id   b52e72132fb87e334768788cc0e63bf3
#
_cell.length_a   1.000
_cell.length_b   1.000
_cell.length_c   1.000
_cell.angle_alpha   90.00
_cell.angle_beta   90.00
_cell.angle_gamma   90.00
#
_symmetry.space_group_name_H-M   'P 1'
#
loop_
_entity.id
_entity.type
_entity.pdbx_description
1 polymer ?
#
loop_
_entity_poly.entity_id
_entity_poly.type
_entity_poly.pdbx_seq_one_letter_code
_entity_poly.pdbx_strand_id
1 'polypeptide(L)'
;MKYTYLFSCLVICAVSACKKPTLFQQISSSQSGVTFSNTIVEDDKINPLTKLNLYNGGGVGVGDFNNDGLQDLYFVGNTVSNKLYLNKGNFKFDDVTAKAGVGGKGGWGRGVAVVDINNDGLEDIYVCYTLLDDSVKRTNLLYVNQGIGKDGIPVFKEMAKEYGLDINVHSTMASFFDYDNDGDLDMYLTVNEAISKDNQSVFRPVITNGSHRSTGRLYRNDWNAALKHPVFTNVSKQAGILTEGYGHATTIADINKDGWKDIYVTNDFIPDNILYINNGDGTFTNRAKEYFKHTSYSAMGQDIEDVNNDGLADVFEVDMNPEDNYRKKMFMPANNYQIFQNFDYYGQQYQYTRNTLQINQGPRVGQNDSIGAPVFSETAFLSNVGQTDWSWGPMLTDFDNDGLRDLVITNGYPRDVTDHDFITFRDRAYAIASSKQILDQIPIVKIPNYAFKNTDGLQFADVTKDWGLSTPSFSNGAAYADLDNDGAMDMIINNIDDEAFI
;
A
#
# COMPACT_ATOMS: atom_id res chain seq x y z
N MET A 1 64.83 21.81 51.12
CA MET A 1 63.57 21.08 50.84
C MET A 1 62.96 21.61 49.59
N LYS A 2 63.10 20.87 48.47
CA LYS A 2 62.44 21.19 47.19
C LYS A 2 61.33 20.25 46.99
N TYR A 3 60.11 20.75 46.86
CA TYR A 3 58.90 19.96 46.52
C TYR A 3 58.71 19.98 45.00
N THR A 4 58.80 18.80 44.39
CA THR A 4 58.53 18.59 42.97
C THR A 4 57.08 18.17 42.87
N TYR A 5 56.22 18.96 42.23
CA TYR A 5 54.84 18.60 41.91
C TYR A 5 54.83 17.79 40.60
N LEU A 6 54.43 16.54 40.69
CA LEU A 6 54.14 15.68 39.51
C LEU A 6 52.73 16.00 39.06
N PHE A 7 52.58 16.59 37.85
CA PHE A 7 51.27 16.76 37.19
C PHE A 7 50.98 15.50 36.39
N SER A 8 50.08 14.64 36.87
CA SER A 8 49.54 13.51 36.10
C SER A 8 48.45 14.01 35.16
N CYS A 9 48.75 14.13 33.85
CA CYS A 9 47.74 14.30 32.82
C CYS A 9 47.01 13.00 32.60
N LEU A 10 45.78 12.92 33.05
CA LEU A 10 44.86 11.86 32.70
C LEU A 10 44.32 12.13 31.28
N VAL A 11 44.82 11.42 30.29
CA VAL A 11 44.25 11.43 28.93
C VAL A 11 43.02 10.50 28.95
N ILE A 12 41.84 11.08 29.02
CA ILE A 12 40.59 10.38 28.78
C ILE A 12 40.46 10.16 27.26
N CYS A 13 40.86 8.99 26.80
CA CYS A 13 40.46 8.54 25.46
C CYS A 13 38.94 8.29 25.48
N ALA A 14 38.19 9.25 24.97
CA ALA A 14 36.80 8.99 24.59
C ALA A 14 36.82 7.99 23.43
N VAL A 15 36.59 6.70 23.75
CA VAL A 15 36.30 5.69 22.74
C VAL A 15 34.90 5.99 22.24
N SER A 16 34.78 6.84 21.23
CA SER A 16 33.59 6.88 20.39
C SER A 16 33.50 5.50 19.74
N ALA A 17 32.65 4.63 20.27
CA ALA A 17 32.28 3.44 19.56
C ALA A 17 31.61 3.88 18.26
N CYS A 18 32.35 3.87 17.15
CA CYS A 18 31.75 3.98 15.83
C CYS A 18 30.79 2.80 15.71
N LYS A 19 29.49 3.04 15.88
CA LYS A 19 28.50 2.10 15.41
C LYS A 19 28.75 1.93 13.91
N LYS A 20 28.82 0.68 13.44
CA LYS A 20 28.78 0.43 12.00
C LYS A 20 27.56 1.16 11.45
N PRO A 21 27.67 1.88 10.33
CA PRO A 21 26.51 2.45 9.69
C PRO A 21 25.54 1.29 9.37
N THR A 22 24.28 1.49 9.65
CA THR A 22 23.20 0.60 9.22
C THR A 22 22.97 0.79 7.72
N LEU A 23 22.30 -0.16 7.06
CA LEU A 23 21.95 -0.02 5.63
C LEU A 23 21.12 1.24 5.41
N PHE A 24 20.09 1.44 6.21
CA PHE A 24 19.26 2.65 6.19
C PHE A 24 19.65 3.60 7.33
N GLN A 25 19.61 4.90 7.01
CA GLN A 25 19.80 5.99 7.96
C GLN A 25 18.66 6.99 7.77
N GLN A 26 17.84 7.15 8.77
CA GLN A 26 16.73 8.11 8.72
C GLN A 26 17.26 9.55 8.59
N ILE A 27 16.87 10.25 7.53
CA ILE A 27 17.16 11.66 7.30
C ILE A 27 16.11 12.49 8.04
N SER A 28 16.55 13.35 8.97
CA SER A 28 15.63 14.19 9.75
C SER A 28 14.97 15.26 8.87
N SER A 29 13.77 15.70 9.25
CA SER A 29 13.07 16.79 8.57
C SER A 29 13.86 18.10 8.53
N SER A 30 14.71 18.35 9.54
CA SER A 30 15.62 19.50 9.56
C SER A 30 16.75 19.42 8.52
N GLN A 31 17.10 18.23 8.08
CA GLN A 31 18.09 17.98 7.01
C GLN A 31 17.42 17.91 5.64
N SER A 32 16.32 17.16 5.54
CA SER A 32 15.64 16.95 4.27
C SER A 32 14.72 18.09 3.85
N GLY A 33 14.17 18.86 4.80
CA GLY A 33 13.08 19.81 4.53
C GLY A 33 11.71 19.17 4.42
N VAL A 34 11.58 17.82 4.48
CA VAL A 34 10.31 17.11 4.45
C VAL A 34 9.70 17.09 5.84
N THR A 35 8.67 17.90 6.05
CA THR A 35 7.97 18.06 7.33
C THR A 35 6.55 17.51 7.29
N PHE A 36 6.22 16.71 6.29
CA PHE A 36 4.90 16.14 6.16
C PHE A 36 4.61 15.17 7.32
N SER A 37 3.45 15.33 7.93
CA SER A 37 2.89 14.41 8.92
C SER A 37 1.41 14.21 8.59
N ASN A 38 0.98 12.98 8.40
CA ASN A 38 -0.42 12.65 8.14
C ASN A 38 -1.23 12.62 9.44
N THR A 39 -1.34 13.77 10.09
CA THR A 39 -2.07 13.88 11.35
C THR A 39 -3.56 13.64 11.16
N ILE A 40 -4.15 12.72 11.93
CA ILE A 40 -5.57 12.42 11.93
C ILE A 40 -6.23 13.02 13.15
N VAL A 41 -7.18 13.95 12.92
CA VAL A 41 -7.97 14.55 14.00
C VAL A 41 -9.29 13.79 14.11
N GLU A 42 -9.46 13.08 15.24
CA GLU A 42 -10.70 12.38 15.58
C GLU A 42 -11.75 13.35 16.14
N ASP A 43 -13.02 13.10 15.83
CA ASP A 43 -14.18 13.77 16.41
C ASP A 43 -15.33 12.78 16.67
N ASP A 44 -16.49 13.26 17.11
CA ASP A 44 -17.65 12.40 17.40
C ASP A 44 -18.20 11.66 16.17
N LYS A 45 -17.87 12.09 14.94
CA LYS A 45 -18.34 11.52 13.69
C LYS A 45 -17.27 10.72 12.96
N ILE A 46 -16.02 11.12 13.13
CA ILE A 46 -14.83 10.54 12.47
C ILE A 46 -13.93 9.97 13.56
N ASN A 47 -14.11 8.70 13.87
CA ASN A 47 -13.33 7.95 14.84
C ASN A 47 -13.41 6.43 14.51
N PRO A 48 -12.56 5.57 15.08
CA PRO A 48 -12.50 4.15 14.72
C PRO A 48 -13.73 3.33 15.08
N LEU A 49 -14.65 3.86 15.91
CA LEU A 49 -15.94 3.20 16.22
C LEU A 49 -17.01 3.51 15.18
N THR A 50 -16.83 4.57 14.39
CA THR A 50 -17.80 5.03 13.38
C THR A 50 -17.33 4.82 11.95
N LYS A 51 -16.02 4.75 11.71
CA LYS A 51 -15.40 4.60 10.39
C LYS A 51 -14.38 3.46 10.42
N LEU A 52 -14.69 2.35 9.76
CA LEU A 52 -13.88 1.12 9.78
C LEU A 52 -12.46 1.33 9.20
N ASN A 53 -12.34 2.10 8.13
CA ASN A 53 -11.07 2.30 7.40
C ASN A 53 -10.36 3.61 7.77
N LEU A 54 -10.51 4.07 9.02
CA LEU A 54 -10.01 5.39 9.45
C LEU A 54 -8.48 5.51 9.35
N TYR A 55 -7.76 4.47 9.77
CA TYR A 55 -6.30 4.52 9.88
C TYR A 55 -5.56 3.78 8.75
N ASN A 56 -6.23 3.63 7.60
CA ASN A 56 -5.58 3.02 6.44
C ASN A 56 -4.53 3.95 5.79
N GLY A 57 -4.31 5.14 6.33
CA GLY A 57 -3.27 6.08 5.95
C GLY A 57 -3.44 6.73 4.58
N GLY A 58 -2.40 7.41 4.13
CA GLY A 58 -2.27 8.04 2.83
C GLY A 58 -1.08 7.47 2.06
N GLY A 59 -1.15 7.49 0.74
CA GLY A 59 -0.07 7.04 -0.14
C GLY A 59 1.08 8.05 -0.23
N VAL A 60 2.16 7.62 -0.87
CA VAL A 60 3.24 8.46 -1.36
C VAL A 60 3.51 8.13 -2.82
N GLY A 61 3.62 9.17 -3.66
CA GLY A 61 4.01 9.07 -5.06
C GLY A 61 5.43 9.58 -5.24
N VAL A 62 6.17 8.95 -6.12
CA VAL A 62 7.53 9.34 -6.50
C VAL A 62 7.56 9.55 -8.00
N GLY A 63 8.23 10.61 -8.45
CA GLY A 63 8.38 10.93 -9.86
C GLY A 63 9.21 12.19 -10.09
N ASP A 64 9.67 12.39 -11.31
CA ASP A 64 10.42 13.60 -11.72
C ASP A 64 9.44 14.64 -12.32
N PHE A 65 8.72 15.36 -11.45
CA PHE A 65 7.66 16.28 -11.90
C PHE A 65 8.17 17.53 -12.62
N ASN A 66 9.45 17.83 -12.50
CA ASN A 66 10.06 19.01 -13.12
C ASN A 66 11.09 18.67 -14.22
N ASN A 67 11.24 17.37 -14.56
CA ASN A 67 12.17 16.85 -15.56
C ASN A 67 13.63 17.29 -15.34
N ASP A 68 14.09 17.33 -14.07
CA ASP A 68 15.48 17.68 -13.73
C ASP A 68 16.37 16.44 -13.47
N GLY A 69 15.80 15.24 -13.56
CA GLY A 69 16.49 13.97 -13.38
C GLY A 69 16.59 13.50 -11.93
N LEU A 70 15.93 14.21 -10.98
CA LEU A 70 15.83 13.81 -9.58
C LEU A 70 14.42 13.38 -9.23
N GLN A 71 14.28 12.36 -8.41
CA GLN A 71 12.98 11.88 -7.96
C GLN A 71 12.39 12.80 -6.89
N ASP A 72 11.20 13.36 -7.17
CA ASP A 72 10.42 14.21 -6.29
C ASP A 72 9.38 13.39 -5.51
N LEU A 73 8.78 13.98 -4.45
CA LEU A 73 7.88 13.28 -3.53
C LEU A 73 6.51 13.95 -3.45
N TYR A 74 5.45 13.16 -3.62
CA TYR A 74 4.07 13.60 -3.39
C TYR A 74 3.40 12.81 -2.28
N PHE A 75 3.10 13.46 -1.15
CA PHE A 75 2.41 12.85 -0.01
C PHE A 75 0.92 13.14 -0.02
N VAL A 76 0.12 12.12 0.22
CA VAL A 76 -1.33 12.22 0.35
C VAL A 76 -1.73 12.24 1.82
N GLY A 77 -2.52 13.26 2.20
CA GLY A 77 -3.04 13.44 3.56
C GLY A 77 -4.49 12.98 3.72
N ASN A 78 -4.84 12.49 4.91
CA ASN A 78 -6.21 12.14 5.26
C ASN A 78 -7.02 13.39 5.69
N THR A 79 -6.62 14.02 6.80
CA THR A 79 -7.24 15.29 7.28
C THR A 79 -6.40 16.52 6.97
N VAL A 80 -5.14 16.32 6.57
CA VAL A 80 -4.19 17.38 6.20
C VAL A 80 -4.11 17.52 4.68
N SER A 81 -3.61 18.67 4.19
CA SER A 81 -3.38 18.87 2.76
C SER A 81 -2.29 17.94 2.24
N ASN A 82 -2.44 17.49 1.00
CA ASN A 82 -1.35 16.83 0.27
C ASN A 82 -0.14 17.75 0.14
N LYS A 83 1.04 17.17 -0.10
CA LYS A 83 2.29 17.92 -0.23
C LYS A 83 3.13 17.43 -1.40
N LEU A 84 3.64 18.38 -2.18
CA LEU A 84 4.64 18.15 -3.23
C LEU A 84 5.98 18.74 -2.80
N TYR A 85 6.99 17.92 -2.79
CA TYR A 85 8.36 18.27 -2.46
C TYR A 85 9.27 18.02 -3.66
N LEU A 86 9.94 19.08 -4.18
CA LEU A 86 10.93 18.94 -5.23
C LEU A 86 12.29 18.61 -4.63
N ASN A 87 12.93 17.60 -5.16
CA ASN A 87 14.27 17.16 -4.81
C ASN A 87 15.32 18.20 -5.29
N LYS A 88 16.28 18.52 -4.43
CA LYS A 88 17.40 19.44 -4.73
C LYS A 88 18.76 18.75 -4.66
N GLY A 89 18.75 17.42 -4.65
CA GLY A 89 19.92 16.57 -4.43
C GLY A 89 20.36 16.50 -2.97
N ASN A 90 21.16 15.48 -2.65
CA ASN A 90 21.68 15.25 -1.30
C ASN A 90 20.57 15.19 -0.23
N PHE A 91 19.45 14.53 -0.53
CA PHE A 91 18.28 14.40 0.35
C PHE A 91 17.72 15.73 0.86
N LYS A 92 17.76 16.78 0.04
CA LYS A 92 17.12 18.07 0.34
C LYS A 92 15.93 18.30 -0.56
N PHE A 93 14.83 18.72 0.04
CA PHE A 93 13.58 18.90 -0.65
C PHE A 93 12.94 20.26 -0.34
N ASP A 94 12.31 20.86 -1.33
CA ASP A 94 11.56 22.12 -1.21
C ASP A 94 10.06 21.87 -1.32
N ASP A 95 9.26 22.28 -0.33
CA ASP A 95 7.79 22.27 -0.41
C ASP A 95 7.31 23.31 -1.44
N VAL A 96 6.81 22.83 -2.57
CA VAL A 96 6.27 23.66 -3.64
C VAL A 96 4.75 23.55 -3.81
N THR A 97 4.09 22.85 -2.92
CA THR A 97 2.65 22.49 -2.97
C THR A 97 1.74 23.65 -3.35
N ALA A 98 1.90 24.78 -2.66
CA ALA A 98 1.04 25.95 -2.87
C ALA A 98 1.26 26.61 -4.25
N LYS A 99 2.49 26.61 -4.74
CA LYS A 99 2.86 27.19 -6.05
C LYS A 99 2.43 26.27 -7.19
N ALA A 100 2.61 24.95 -7.03
CA ALA A 100 2.19 23.94 -7.98
C ALA A 100 0.66 23.73 -8.01
N GLY A 101 -0.06 24.14 -6.93
CA GLY A 101 -1.52 24.06 -6.86
C GLY A 101 -2.08 22.66 -6.59
N VAL A 102 -1.30 21.76 -5.95
CA VAL A 102 -1.62 20.33 -5.82
C VAL A 102 -1.97 19.88 -4.39
N GLY A 103 -2.36 20.80 -3.52
CA GLY A 103 -2.63 20.52 -2.09
C GLY A 103 -3.93 19.75 -1.78
N GLY A 104 -4.72 19.38 -2.76
CA GLY A 104 -6.01 18.70 -2.56
C GLY A 104 -7.19 19.65 -2.31
N LYS A 105 -8.38 19.08 -2.08
CA LYS A 105 -9.65 19.83 -1.86
C LYS A 105 -10.22 19.61 -0.44
N GLY A 106 -9.41 19.17 0.53
CA GLY A 106 -9.88 18.88 1.89
C GLY A 106 -10.79 17.63 1.96
N GLY A 107 -10.56 16.67 1.09
CA GLY A 107 -11.12 15.34 1.13
C GLY A 107 -10.27 14.40 1.99
N TRP A 108 -10.68 13.14 2.10
CA TRP A 108 -9.91 12.09 2.75
C TRP A 108 -9.09 11.35 1.69
N GLY A 109 -7.84 11.78 1.47
CA GLY A 109 -6.96 11.17 0.49
C GLY A 109 -6.52 9.76 0.90
N ARG A 110 -6.25 8.89 -0.10
CA ARG A 110 -5.80 7.52 0.13
C ARG A 110 -4.62 7.17 -0.79
N GLY A 111 -4.87 6.51 -1.90
CA GLY A 111 -3.85 6.16 -2.88
C GLY A 111 -3.50 7.32 -3.79
N VAL A 112 -2.32 7.26 -4.36
CA VAL A 112 -1.85 8.14 -5.42
C VAL A 112 -1.18 7.33 -6.51
N ALA A 113 -1.41 7.72 -7.76
CA ALA A 113 -0.66 7.23 -8.90
C ALA A 113 0.07 8.40 -9.57
N VAL A 114 1.32 8.17 -9.93
CA VAL A 114 2.14 9.05 -10.77
C VAL A 114 2.19 8.42 -12.15
N VAL A 115 1.81 9.15 -13.19
CA VAL A 115 1.60 8.62 -14.53
C VAL A 115 1.66 9.73 -15.57
N ASP A 116 2.27 9.50 -16.71
CA ASP A 116 2.09 10.34 -17.91
C ASP A 116 0.80 9.89 -18.62
N ILE A 117 -0.34 10.50 -18.23
CA ILE A 117 -1.68 10.04 -18.63
C ILE A 117 -2.03 10.40 -20.07
N ASN A 118 -1.34 11.37 -20.63
CA ASN A 118 -1.60 11.92 -21.99
C ASN A 118 -0.44 11.70 -22.95
N ASN A 119 0.62 10.99 -22.50
CA ASN A 119 1.81 10.67 -23.26
C ASN A 119 2.55 11.91 -23.81
N ASP A 120 2.66 12.96 -22.98
CA ASP A 120 3.35 14.21 -23.33
C ASP A 120 4.78 14.31 -22.75
N GLY A 121 5.22 13.28 -22.00
CA GLY A 121 6.54 13.21 -21.39
C GLY A 121 6.62 13.93 -20.03
N LEU A 122 5.49 14.35 -19.45
CA LEU A 122 5.39 14.96 -18.14
C LEU A 122 4.59 14.06 -17.21
N GLU A 123 5.03 13.92 -15.98
CA GLU A 123 4.32 13.09 -14.99
C GLU A 123 3.16 13.86 -14.37
N ASP A 124 1.99 13.20 -14.39
CA ASP A 124 0.73 13.66 -13.81
C ASP A 124 0.47 12.96 -12.48
N ILE A 125 -0.47 13.51 -11.69
CA ILE A 125 -0.79 12.98 -10.36
C ILE A 125 -2.29 12.67 -10.27
N TYR A 126 -2.64 11.38 -10.07
CA TYR A 126 -4.01 10.98 -9.78
C TYR A 126 -4.17 10.62 -8.31
N VAL A 127 -5.10 11.26 -7.60
CA VAL A 127 -5.33 11.06 -6.16
C VAL A 127 -6.70 10.46 -5.90
N CYS A 128 -6.71 9.31 -5.23
CA CYS A 128 -7.92 8.63 -4.78
C CYS A 128 -8.44 9.20 -3.47
N TYR A 129 -9.75 9.44 -3.38
CA TYR A 129 -10.42 9.92 -2.17
C TYR A 129 -11.49 8.92 -1.69
N THR A 130 -11.67 8.86 -0.37
CA THR A 130 -12.54 7.86 0.27
C THR A 130 -13.19 8.39 1.55
N LEU A 131 -13.74 7.50 2.36
CA LEU A 131 -14.22 7.59 3.74
C LEU A 131 -15.37 8.58 4.00
N LEU A 132 -15.31 9.79 3.49
CA LEU A 132 -16.28 10.84 3.79
C LEU A 132 -17.65 10.55 3.15
N ASP A 133 -18.73 10.87 3.85
CA ASP A 133 -20.10 10.71 3.34
C ASP A 133 -20.41 11.76 2.24
N ASP A 134 -19.74 12.91 2.27
CA ASP A 134 -19.84 13.97 1.25
C ASP A 134 -19.14 13.52 -0.06
N SER A 135 -19.95 13.24 -1.08
CA SER A 135 -19.46 12.78 -2.38
C SER A 135 -18.60 13.80 -3.12
N VAL A 136 -18.81 15.11 -2.90
CA VAL A 136 -17.96 16.15 -3.50
C VAL A 136 -16.55 16.12 -2.93
N LYS A 137 -16.43 15.95 -1.61
CA LYS A 137 -15.13 15.81 -0.95
C LYS A 137 -14.46 14.47 -1.25
N ARG A 138 -15.22 13.48 -1.68
CA ARG A 138 -14.73 12.14 -2.05
C ARG A 138 -14.41 12.02 -3.55
N THR A 139 -14.63 13.08 -4.34
CA THR A 139 -14.28 13.07 -5.76
C THR A 139 -12.77 13.00 -5.94
N ASN A 140 -12.30 12.02 -6.72
CA ASN A 140 -10.89 11.87 -7.08
C ASN A 140 -10.39 13.07 -7.88
N LEU A 141 -9.09 13.34 -7.82
CA LEU A 141 -8.45 14.46 -8.49
C LEU A 141 -7.40 13.95 -9.48
N LEU A 142 -7.33 14.63 -10.62
CA LEU A 142 -6.28 14.45 -11.63
C LEU A 142 -5.58 15.79 -11.84
N TYR A 143 -4.35 15.90 -11.42
CA TYR A 143 -3.50 17.04 -11.68
C TYR A 143 -2.64 16.76 -12.92
N VAL A 144 -3.00 17.36 -14.05
CA VAL A 144 -2.25 17.24 -15.31
C VAL A 144 -1.14 18.29 -15.33
N ASN A 145 0.10 17.85 -15.50
CA ASN A 145 1.28 18.68 -15.56
C ASN A 145 1.27 19.49 -16.88
N GLN A 146 1.39 20.80 -16.77
CA GLN A 146 1.38 21.73 -17.89
C GLN A 146 2.81 22.21 -18.26
N GLY A 147 3.83 21.55 -17.73
CA GLY A 147 5.22 21.93 -17.89
C GLY A 147 5.73 22.82 -16.77
N ILE A 148 6.95 23.33 -16.95
CA ILE A 148 7.71 24.00 -15.90
C ILE A 148 7.50 25.52 -15.98
N GLY A 149 7.12 26.11 -14.84
CA GLY A 149 7.00 27.55 -14.67
C GLY A 149 8.36 28.26 -14.72
N LYS A 150 8.31 29.60 -14.79
CA LYS A 150 9.53 30.44 -14.87
C LYS A 150 10.45 30.34 -13.66
N ASP A 151 9.93 29.86 -12.54
CA ASP A 151 10.67 29.63 -11.28
C ASP A 151 11.17 28.20 -11.13
N GLY A 152 11.07 27.37 -12.17
CA GLY A 152 11.51 25.95 -12.14
C GLY A 152 10.54 25.03 -11.42
N ILE A 153 9.33 25.49 -11.10
CA ILE A 153 8.30 24.72 -10.41
C ILE A 153 7.30 24.19 -11.43
N PRO A 154 6.89 22.92 -11.38
CA PRO A 154 5.87 22.37 -12.28
C PRO A 154 4.52 23.05 -12.05
N VAL A 155 3.78 23.28 -13.11
CA VAL A 155 2.45 23.89 -13.09
C VAL A 155 1.41 22.82 -13.38
N PHE A 156 0.53 22.55 -12.44
CA PHE A 156 -0.52 21.56 -12.60
C PHE A 156 -1.89 22.19 -12.81
N LYS A 157 -2.74 21.50 -13.58
CA LYS A 157 -4.16 21.83 -13.74
C LYS A 157 -5.00 20.61 -13.34
N GLU A 158 -5.99 20.83 -12.46
CA GLU A 158 -6.94 19.78 -12.11
C GLU A 158 -7.91 19.55 -13.27
N MET A 159 -7.93 18.32 -13.82
CA MET A 159 -8.64 17.96 -15.05
C MET A 159 -9.41 16.62 -14.93
N ALA A 160 -9.69 16.12 -13.74
CA ALA A 160 -10.36 14.83 -13.57
C ALA A 160 -11.69 14.76 -14.32
N LYS A 161 -12.47 15.86 -14.29
CA LYS A 161 -13.75 15.92 -14.99
C LYS A 161 -13.62 15.89 -16.51
N GLU A 162 -12.64 16.62 -17.06
CA GLU A 162 -12.37 16.68 -18.49
C GLU A 162 -11.95 15.30 -19.02
N TYR A 163 -11.21 14.53 -18.20
CA TYR A 163 -10.77 13.18 -18.53
C TYR A 163 -11.80 12.09 -18.20
N GLY A 164 -12.96 12.43 -17.58
CA GLY A 164 -13.95 11.44 -17.14
C GLY A 164 -13.54 10.63 -15.93
N LEU A 165 -12.59 11.13 -15.14
CA LEU A 165 -11.99 10.49 -13.96
C LEU A 165 -12.37 11.17 -12.62
N ASP A 166 -13.36 12.09 -12.62
CA ASP A 166 -13.92 12.73 -11.42
C ASP A 166 -14.81 11.77 -10.60
N ILE A 167 -14.29 10.58 -10.33
CA ILE A 167 -15.00 9.47 -9.71
C ILE A 167 -15.16 9.74 -8.21
N ASN A 168 -16.36 9.55 -7.67
CA ASN A 168 -16.69 9.89 -6.29
C ASN A 168 -17.10 8.69 -5.41
N VAL A 169 -16.68 7.47 -5.79
CA VAL A 169 -16.84 6.29 -4.95
C VAL A 169 -15.79 6.25 -3.83
N HIS A 170 -15.83 5.25 -2.98
CA HIS A 170 -14.78 5.04 -1.97
C HIS A 170 -13.55 4.42 -2.62
N SER A 171 -12.77 5.25 -3.31
CA SER A 171 -11.57 4.85 -4.05
C SER A 171 -10.41 4.61 -3.10
N THR A 172 -9.68 3.50 -3.26
CA THR A 172 -8.50 3.20 -2.45
C THR A 172 -7.20 3.34 -3.23
N MET A 173 -7.15 2.84 -4.45
CA MET A 173 -5.98 2.88 -5.32
C MET A 173 -6.41 2.93 -6.78
N ALA A 174 -5.61 3.57 -7.63
CA ALA A 174 -5.72 3.52 -9.08
C ALA A 174 -4.42 2.96 -9.66
N SER A 175 -4.53 1.98 -10.54
CA SER A 175 -3.40 1.39 -11.27
C SER A 175 -3.58 1.66 -12.75
N PHE A 176 -2.58 2.29 -13.37
CA PHE A 176 -2.58 2.60 -14.80
C PHE A 176 -1.73 1.58 -15.55
N PHE A 177 -2.28 1.03 -16.64
CA PHE A 177 -1.63 0.02 -17.46
C PHE A 177 -2.38 -0.15 -18.78
N ASP A 178 -1.69 -0.62 -19.79
CA ASP A 178 -2.27 -0.96 -21.09
C ASP A 178 -2.89 -2.38 -20.98
N TYR A 179 -4.25 -2.45 -20.88
CA TYR A 179 -4.92 -3.74 -20.65
C TYR A 179 -5.28 -4.46 -21.96
N ASP A 180 -5.41 -3.73 -23.08
CA ASP A 180 -5.79 -4.30 -24.37
C ASP A 180 -4.68 -4.22 -25.43
N ASN A 181 -3.48 -3.82 -25.01
CA ASN A 181 -2.25 -3.74 -25.82
C ASN A 181 -2.41 -2.81 -27.04
N ASP A 182 -3.14 -1.69 -26.86
CA ASP A 182 -3.31 -0.69 -27.91
C ASP A 182 -2.29 0.46 -27.82
N GLY A 183 -1.48 0.49 -26.76
CA GLY A 183 -0.33 1.38 -26.56
C GLY A 183 -0.63 2.61 -25.73
N ASP A 184 -1.82 2.75 -25.17
CA ASP A 184 -2.14 3.79 -24.20
C ASP A 184 -2.43 3.22 -22.80
N LEU A 185 -2.46 4.08 -21.77
CA LEU A 185 -2.64 3.64 -20.40
C LEU A 185 -4.10 3.75 -19.98
N ASP A 186 -4.68 2.61 -19.64
CA ASP A 186 -5.99 2.46 -19.03
C ASP A 186 -5.90 2.53 -17.52
N MET A 187 -7.05 2.53 -16.81
CA MET A 187 -7.06 2.59 -15.35
C MET A 187 -7.93 1.52 -14.71
N TYR A 188 -7.35 0.72 -13.82
CA TYR A 188 -8.12 -0.06 -12.86
C TYR A 188 -8.24 0.71 -11.54
N LEU A 189 -9.48 0.87 -11.05
CA LEU A 189 -9.79 1.55 -9.80
C LEU A 189 -10.24 0.55 -8.74
N THR A 190 -9.49 0.44 -7.67
CA THR A 190 -9.83 -0.34 -6.48
C THR A 190 -10.82 0.42 -5.62
N VAL A 191 -11.88 -0.25 -5.18
CA VAL A 191 -12.97 0.34 -4.41
C VAL A 191 -13.18 -0.39 -3.10
N ASN A 192 -13.34 0.36 -2.00
CA ASN A 192 -13.64 -0.19 -0.68
C ASN A 192 -14.67 0.67 0.05
N GLU A 193 -15.92 0.33 -0.09
CA GLU A 193 -17.02 0.99 0.60
C GLU A 193 -17.49 0.16 1.81
N ALA A 194 -16.58 -0.01 2.79
CA ALA A 194 -16.92 -0.62 4.07
C ALA A 194 -17.70 0.38 4.94
N ILE A 195 -19.01 0.15 5.08
CA ILE A 195 -19.89 0.99 5.91
C ILE A 195 -20.13 0.30 7.25
N SER A 196 -19.87 1.00 8.36
CA SER A 196 -20.00 0.46 9.72
C SER A 196 -21.40 -0.12 10.06
N LYS A 197 -22.45 0.26 9.32
CA LYS A 197 -23.80 -0.27 9.48
C LYS A 197 -24.01 -1.62 8.79
N ASP A 198 -23.17 -1.94 7.81
CA ASP A 198 -23.21 -3.20 7.11
C ASP A 198 -22.31 -4.19 7.81
N ASN A 199 -22.72 -5.44 7.88
CA ASN A 199 -21.86 -6.49 8.39
C ASN A 199 -21.05 -7.08 7.22
N GLN A 200 -19.82 -6.63 7.02
CA GLN A 200 -18.92 -7.11 5.98
C GLN A 200 -18.44 -8.55 6.23
N SER A 201 -18.55 -9.01 7.48
CA SER A 201 -18.10 -10.34 7.91
C SER A 201 -19.21 -11.39 7.93
N VAL A 202 -20.24 -11.23 7.11
CA VAL A 202 -21.30 -12.23 6.94
C VAL A 202 -20.99 -13.16 5.78
N PHE A 203 -20.91 -14.45 6.09
CA PHE A 203 -20.80 -15.48 5.06
C PHE A 203 -22.09 -15.55 4.21
N ARG A 204 -21.93 -15.41 2.92
CA ARG A 204 -22.97 -15.51 1.90
C ARG A 204 -22.34 -15.84 0.54
N PRO A 205 -23.12 -16.24 -0.47
CA PRO A 205 -22.58 -16.41 -1.83
C PRO A 205 -21.93 -15.12 -2.34
N VAL A 206 -20.81 -15.25 -3.00
CA VAL A 206 -20.06 -14.13 -3.60
C VAL A 206 -20.91 -13.47 -4.69
N ILE A 207 -20.97 -12.14 -4.71
CA ILE A 207 -21.65 -11.37 -5.75
C ILE A 207 -20.68 -11.20 -6.94
N THR A 208 -21.06 -11.75 -8.10
CA THR A 208 -20.23 -11.79 -9.31
C THR A 208 -20.91 -11.16 -10.53
N ASN A 209 -21.83 -10.24 -10.31
CA ASN A 209 -22.63 -9.61 -11.37
C ASN A 209 -22.40 -8.09 -11.48
N GLY A 210 -21.39 -7.55 -10.75
CA GLY A 210 -21.05 -6.14 -10.75
C GLY A 210 -22.02 -5.24 -9.98
N SER A 211 -22.99 -5.80 -9.24
CA SER A 211 -23.99 -5.00 -8.50
C SER A 211 -23.49 -4.52 -7.13
N HIS A 212 -22.40 -5.11 -6.61
CA HIS A 212 -21.88 -4.70 -5.32
C HIS A 212 -21.16 -3.36 -5.42
N ARG A 213 -21.37 -2.48 -4.43
CA ARG A 213 -20.83 -1.11 -4.42
C ARG A 213 -19.30 -1.04 -4.37
N SER A 214 -18.65 -2.03 -3.75
CA SER A 214 -17.19 -2.15 -3.68
C SER A 214 -16.60 -3.02 -4.81
N THR A 215 -17.35 -3.30 -5.89
CA THR A 215 -16.77 -3.90 -7.08
C THR A 215 -15.76 -2.94 -7.70
N GLY A 216 -14.54 -3.41 -8.00
CA GLY A 216 -13.52 -2.64 -8.71
C GLY A 216 -14.01 -2.15 -10.08
N ARG A 217 -13.33 -1.21 -10.70
CA ARG A 217 -13.75 -0.60 -11.97
C ARG A 217 -12.58 -0.51 -12.94
N LEU A 218 -12.85 -0.83 -14.20
CA LEU A 218 -11.93 -0.65 -15.31
C LEU A 218 -12.41 0.49 -16.20
N TYR A 219 -11.50 1.41 -16.50
CA TYR A 219 -11.75 2.56 -17.39
C TYR A 219 -10.77 2.48 -18.55
N ARG A 220 -11.32 2.40 -19.77
CA ARG A 220 -10.54 2.42 -20.99
C ARG A 220 -10.21 3.85 -21.35
N ASN A 221 -9.00 4.09 -21.77
CA ASN A 221 -8.52 5.33 -22.36
C ASN A 221 -9.03 5.42 -23.80
N ASP A 222 -9.73 6.49 -24.15
CA ASP A 222 -10.19 6.75 -25.52
C ASP A 222 -9.64 8.11 -25.95
N TRP A 223 -8.68 8.17 -26.87
CA TRP A 223 -8.15 9.44 -27.38
C TRP A 223 -9.23 10.28 -28.04
N ASN A 224 -9.42 11.50 -27.59
CA ASN A 224 -10.38 12.46 -28.17
C ASN A 224 -9.67 13.54 -28.97
N ALA A 225 -9.69 13.40 -30.30
CA ALA A 225 -9.02 14.34 -31.22
C ALA A 225 -9.53 15.78 -31.16
N ALA A 226 -10.80 16.01 -30.77
CA ALA A 226 -11.36 17.35 -30.65
C ALA A 226 -10.89 18.06 -29.37
N LEU A 227 -10.70 17.32 -28.29
CA LEU A 227 -10.22 17.80 -26.99
C LEU A 227 -8.69 17.79 -26.92
N LYS A 228 -8.03 17.00 -27.76
CA LYS A 228 -6.58 16.76 -27.80
C LYS A 228 -6.03 16.15 -26.47
N HIS A 229 -6.82 15.33 -25.83
CA HIS A 229 -6.45 14.54 -24.67
C HIS A 229 -7.34 13.31 -24.58
N PRO A 230 -6.96 12.27 -23.80
CA PRO A 230 -7.80 11.10 -23.58
C PRO A 230 -9.05 11.43 -22.76
N VAL A 231 -10.10 10.61 -22.96
CA VAL A 231 -11.31 10.58 -22.12
C VAL A 231 -11.55 9.14 -21.71
N PHE A 232 -11.63 8.88 -20.43
CA PHE A 232 -11.76 7.55 -19.89
C PHE A 232 -13.21 7.08 -19.83
N THR A 233 -13.47 5.89 -20.37
CA THR A 233 -14.80 5.27 -20.42
C THR A 233 -14.86 4.05 -19.52
N ASN A 234 -15.84 3.96 -18.62
CA ASN A 234 -16.03 2.80 -17.77
C ASN A 234 -16.46 1.58 -18.60
N VAL A 235 -15.60 0.58 -18.68
CA VAL A 235 -15.80 -0.67 -19.42
C VAL A 235 -15.92 -1.90 -18.52
N SER A 236 -16.01 -1.72 -17.20
CA SER A 236 -15.97 -2.79 -16.18
C SER A 236 -16.89 -3.97 -16.51
N LYS A 237 -18.12 -3.68 -16.91
CA LYS A 237 -19.10 -4.72 -17.22
C LYS A 237 -18.76 -5.50 -18.48
N GLN A 238 -18.29 -4.81 -19.50
CA GLN A 238 -17.88 -5.40 -20.79
C GLN A 238 -16.61 -6.24 -20.59
N ALA A 239 -15.70 -5.76 -19.78
CA ALA A 239 -14.44 -6.42 -19.49
C ALA A 239 -14.57 -7.55 -18.44
N GLY A 240 -15.75 -7.82 -17.87
CA GLY A 240 -15.90 -8.92 -16.89
C GLY A 240 -15.43 -8.58 -15.48
N ILE A 241 -15.18 -7.30 -15.14
CA ILE A 241 -14.84 -6.83 -13.79
C ILE A 241 -16.13 -6.77 -12.96
N LEU A 242 -16.55 -7.91 -12.41
CA LEU A 242 -17.87 -8.09 -11.83
C LEU A 242 -17.89 -8.64 -10.41
N THR A 243 -16.72 -9.10 -9.90
CA THR A 243 -16.61 -9.72 -8.57
C THR A 243 -16.56 -8.64 -7.50
N GLU A 244 -17.33 -8.86 -6.42
CA GLU A 244 -17.28 -7.99 -5.25
C GLU A 244 -15.97 -8.11 -4.49
N GLY A 245 -15.62 -7.05 -3.76
CA GLY A 245 -14.48 -7.05 -2.85
C GLY A 245 -14.54 -5.84 -1.92
N TYR A 246 -13.61 -5.78 -0.98
CA TYR A 246 -13.27 -4.60 -0.19
C TYR A 246 -11.78 -4.34 -0.38
N GLY A 247 -11.43 -3.90 -1.62
CA GLY A 247 -10.06 -3.83 -2.09
C GLY A 247 -9.20 -2.83 -1.32
N HIS A 248 -8.00 -3.26 -0.95
CA HIS A 248 -6.98 -2.40 -0.34
C HIS A 248 -5.86 -2.05 -1.29
N ALA A 249 -5.28 -3.03 -1.94
CA ALA A 249 -4.20 -2.85 -2.90
C ALA A 249 -4.49 -3.58 -4.21
N THR A 250 -3.83 -3.11 -5.26
CA THR A 250 -3.87 -3.72 -6.59
C THR A 250 -2.48 -3.68 -7.19
N THR A 251 -2.02 -4.82 -7.69
CA THR A 251 -0.79 -4.94 -8.48
C THR A 251 -1.12 -5.50 -9.86
N ILE A 252 -0.45 -4.95 -10.86
CA ILE A 252 -0.58 -5.33 -12.26
C ILE A 252 0.65 -6.13 -12.66
N ALA A 253 0.47 -7.37 -13.10
CA ALA A 253 1.55 -8.24 -13.52
C ALA A 253 1.07 -9.21 -14.60
N ASP A 254 1.97 -9.72 -15.41
CA ASP A 254 1.72 -10.87 -16.30
C ASP A 254 2.08 -12.15 -15.52
N ILE A 255 1.08 -12.70 -14.81
CA ILE A 255 1.31 -13.75 -13.80
C ILE A 255 1.47 -15.14 -14.41
N ASN A 256 0.91 -15.32 -15.61
CA ASN A 256 0.94 -16.58 -16.36
C ASN A 256 1.90 -16.56 -17.56
N LYS A 257 2.56 -15.41 -17.81
CA LYS A 257 3.52 -15.16 -18.89
C LYS A 257 2.95 -15.35 -20.30
N ASP A 258 1.71 -14.93 -20.51
CA ASP A 258 1.07 -14.96 -21.83
C ASP A 258 1.22 -13.64 -22.62
N GLY A 259 1.85 -12.61 -22.01
CA GLY A 259 2.08 -11.30 -22.61
C GLY A 259 0.98 -10.29 -22.34
N TRP A 260 -0.06 -10.65 -21.60
CA TRP A 260 -1.16 -9.77 -21.19
C TRP A 260 -1.05 -9.43 -19.71
N LYS A 261 -1.40 -8.22 -19.35
CA LYS A 261 -1.36 -7.79 -17.95
C LYS A 261 -2.59 -8.25 -17.19
N ASP A 262 -2.36 -8.94 -16.08
CA ASP A 262 -3.37 -9.41 -15.13
C ASP A 262 -3.53 -8.43 -13.98
N ILE A 263 -4.65 -8.51 -13.24
CA ILE A 263 -4.96 -7.64 -12.12
C ILE A 263 -5.09 -8.49 -10.85
N TYR A 264 -4.24 -8.27 -9.86
CA TYR A 264 -4.39 -8.89 -8.55
C TYR A 264 -4.87 -7.87 -7.52
N VAL A 265 -5.95 -8.19 -6.79
CA VAL A 265 -6.57 -7.30 -5.80
C VAL A 265 -6.66 -8.02 -4.47
N THR A 266 -6.05 -7.43 -3.43
CA THR A 266 -6.22 -7.87 -2.04
C THR A 266 -7.49 -7.28 -1.45
N ASN A 267 -8.27 -8.12 -0.77
CA ASN A 267 -9.52 -7.74 -0.11
C ASN A 267 -9.44 -7.98 1.39
N ASP A 268 -10.05 -7.08 2.16
CA ASP A 268 -10.32 -7.27 3.57
C ASP A 268 -11.69 -7.97 3.78
N PHE A 269 -11.94 -8.43 4.99
CA PHE A 269 -13.16 -9.15 5.39
C PHE A 269 -13.32 -10.52 4.70
N ILE A 270 -14.57 -10.95 4.48
CA ILE A 270 -14.91 -12.28 3.95
C ILE A 270 -14.71 -12.45 2.43
N PRO A 271 -14.93 -11.42 1.57
CA PRO A 271 -14.75 -11.60 0.13
C PRO A 271 -13.33 -12.07 -0.23
N ASP A 272 -13.27 -13.02 -1.16
CA ASP A 272 -12.01 -13.59 -1.64
C ASP A 272 -11.10 -12.50 -2.27
N ASN A 273 -9.79 -12.67 -2.20
CA ASN A 273 -8.86 -11.93 -3.07
C ASN A 273 -9.17 -12.25 -4.53
N ILE A 274 -8.92 -11.31 -5.42
CA ILE A 274 -9.32 -11.42 -6.82
C ILE A 274 -8.07 -11.47 -7.69
N LEU A 275 -7.98 -12.47 -8.56
CA LEU A 275 -7.02 -12.53 -9.64
C LEU A 275 -7.77 -12.53 -10.97
N TYR A 276 -7.87 -11.38 -11.60
CA TYR A 276 -8.39 -11.25 -12.94
C TYR A 276 -7.30 -11.56 -13.95
N ILE A 277 -7.38 -12.72 -14.58
CA ILE A 277 -6.52 -13.11 -15.72
C ILE A 277 -7.10 -12.47 -16.98
N ASN A 278 -6.26 -11.76 -17.71
CA ASN A 278 -6.59 -11.16 -19.00
C ASN A 278 -6.75 -12.26 -20.06
N ASN A 279 -7.86 -12.25 -20.78
CA ASN A 279 -8.14 -13.25 -21.81
C ASN A 279 -7.56 -12.89 -23.19
N GLY A 280 -6.90 -11.73 -23.35
CA GLY A 280 -6.33 -11.24 -24.60
C GLY A 280 -7.37 -10.76 -25.64
N ASP A 281 -8.62 -10.56 -25.20
CA ASP A 281 -9.74 -10.11 -26.03
C ASP A 281 -10.46 -8.89 -25.45
N GLY A 282 -9.80 -8.17 -24.52
CA GLY A 282 -10.37 -7.04 -23.80
C GLY A 282 -11.25 -7.44 -22.61
N THR A 283 -11.27 -8.73 -22.24
CA THR A 283 -12.02 -9.24 -21.10
C THR A 283 -11.13 -9.92 -20.07
N PHE A 284 -11.65 -10.07 -18.84
CA PHE A 284 -10.98 -10.71 -17.72
C PHE A 284 -11.82 -11.83 -17.11
N THR A 285 -11.13 -12.83 -16.56
CA THR A 285 -11.75 -13.91 -15.80
C THR A 285 -11.10 -13.99 -14.41
N ASN A 286 -11.89 -13.94 -13.33
CA ASN A 286 -11.36 -14.17 -11.98
C ASN A 286 -10.98 -15.64 -11.81
N ARG A 287 -9.69 -15.93 -11.63
CA ARG A 287 -9.11 -17.27 -11.48
C ARG A 287 -8.35 -17.47 -10.16
N ALA A 288 -8.57 -16.63 -9.15
CA ALA A 288 -7.84 -16.73 -7.87
C ALA A 288 -7.89 -18.14 -7.28
N LYS A 289 -9.05 -18.81 -7.30
CA LYS A 289 -9.23 -20.18 -6.77
C LYS A 289 -8.50 -21.28 -7.57
N GLU A 290 -8.22 -21.02 -8.82
CA GLU A 290 -7.49 -21.95 -9.68
C GLU A 290 -5.98 -21.88 -9.42
N TYR A 291 -5.49 -20.65 -9.16
CA TYR A 291 -4.06 -20.35 -8.99
C TYR A 291 -3.62 -20.59 -7.55
N PHE A 292 -4.36 -20.07 -6.56
CA PHE A 292 -4.00 -20.13 -5.14
C PHE A 292 -4.85 -21.15 -4.39
N LYS A 293 -4.23 -21.92 -3.50
CA LYS A 293 -4.96 -22.86 -2.62
C LYS A 293 -5.61 -22.17 -1.44
N HIS A 294 -5.03 -21.08 -1.00
CA HIS A 294 -5.56 -20.19 0.01
C HIS A 294 -4.88 -18.82 -0.12
N THR A 295 -5.48 -17.80 0.48
CA THR A 295 -5.00 -16.43 0.54
C THR A 295 -5.01 -15.91 1.97
N SER A 296 -4.57 -14.70 2.21
CA SER A 296 -4.75 -13.97 3.46
C SER A 296 -6.22 -13.70 3.74
N TYR A 297 -6.61 -13.60 5.03
CA TYR A 297 -8.00 -13.36 5.44
C TYR A 297 -8.36 -11.88 5.47
N SER A 298 -7.48 -11.05 6.00
CA SER A 298 -7.61 -9.59 6.02
C SER A 298 -6.44 -8.98 5.28
N ALA A 299 -6.38 -9.25 3.96
CA ALA A 299 -5.28 -8.83 3.13
C ALA A 299 -5.25 -7.31 2.98
N MET A 300 -4.16 -6.67 3.44
CA MET A 300 -3.97 -5.22 3.40
C MET A 300 -3.24 -4.80 2.13
N GLY A 301 -1.95 -5.05 2.07
CA GLY A 301 -1.10 -4.76 0.93
C GLY A 301 -0.55 -6.01 0.28
N GLN A 302 0.05 -5.82 -0.87
CA GLN A 302 0.71 -6.88 -1.63
C GLN A 302 1.81 -6.30 -2.50
N ASP A 303 2.74 -7.17 -2.90
CA ASP A 303 3.69 -6.91 -3.96
C ASP A 303 3.91 -8.17 -4.79
N ILE A 304 4.25 -8.00 -6.06
CA ILE A 304 4.44 -9.12 -7.01
C ILE A 304 5.78 -8.93 -7.70
N GLU A 305 6.73 -9.81 -7.37
CA GLU A 305 8.09 -9.79 -7.88
C GLU A 305 8.65 -11.21 -8.00
N ASP A 306 9.71 -11.38 -8.75
CA ASP A 306 10.47 -12.63 -8.85
C ASP A 306 11.48 -12.68 -7.68
N VAL A 307 11.12 -13.35 -6.59
CA VAL A 307 11.95 -13.36 -5.36
C VAL A 307 13.09 -14.36 -5.39
N ASN A 308 13.01 -15.36 -6.29
CA ASN A 308 14.00 -16.43 -6.39
C ASN A 308 14.82 -16.40 -7.70
N ASN A 309 14.61 -15.38 -8.53
CA ASN A 309 15.27 -15.15 -9.81
C ASN A 309 15.07 -16.32 -10.82
N ASP A 310 13.91 -16.98 -10.80
CA ASP A 310 13.56 -18.05 -11.75
C ASP A 310 12.83 -17.51 -12.99
N GLY A 311 12.56 -16.22 -13.00
CA GLY A 311 11.88 -15.51 -14.07
C GLY A 311 10.36 -15.60 -14.00
N LEU A 312 9.76 -16.08 -12.91
CA LEU A 312 8.31 -16.14 -12.69
C LEU A 312 7.92 -15.12 -11.61
N ALA A 313 6.72 -14.57 -11.73
CA ALA A 313 6.21 -13.62 -10.76
C ALA A 313 5.65 -14.35 -9.55
N ASP A 314 6.20 -14.06 -8.35
CA ASP A 314 5.73 -14.52 -7.05
C ASP A 314 4.85 -13.46 -6.40
N VAL A 315 3.96 -13.86 -5.49
CA VAL A 315 3.01 -12.95 -4.84
C VAL A 315 3.23 -12.94 -3.34
N PHE A 316 3.50 -11.77 -2.77
CA PHE A 316 3.55 -11.58 -1.32
C PHE A 316 2.38 -10.71 -0.86
N GLU A 317 1.65 -11.18 0.15
CA GLU A 317 0.53 -10.46 0.79
C GLU A 317 0.79 -10.29 2.27
N VAL A 318 0.39 -9.14 2.81
CA VAL A 318 0.42 -8.89 4.25
C VAL A 318 -0.97 -8.92 4.86
N ASP A 319 -1.02 -9.39 6.10
CA ASP A 319 -2.21 -9.53 6.93
C ASP A 319 -1.91 -9.05 8.37
N MET A 320 -2.89 -9.17 9.23
CA MET A 320 -2.83 -8.77 10.63
C MET A 320 -2.53 -9.98 11.53
N ASN A 321 -1.25 -10.40 11.62
CA ASN A 321 -0.86 -11.53 12.46
C ASN A 321 0.44 -11.26 13.23
N PRO A 322 0.36 -10.98 14.54
CA PRO A 322 1.54 -10.77 15.37
C PRO A 322 2.44 -12.00 15.50
N GLU A 323 3.76 -11.81 15.50
CA GLU A 323 4.70 -12.85 15.90
C GLU A 323 4.76 -13.03 17.42
N ASP A 324 4.63 -11.93 18.19
CA ASP A 324 4.61 -11.96 19.64
C ASP A 324 3.43 -12.77 20.18
N ASN A 325 3.71 -13.72 21.08
CA ASN A 325 2.70 -14.66 21.58
C ASN A 325 1.60 -13.99 22.42
N TYR A 326 1.94 -12.96 23.23
CA TYR A 326 0.94 -12.24 24.00
C TYR A 326 0.04 -11.43 23.06
N ARG A 327 0.65 -10.66 22.19
CA ARG A 327 -0.03 -9.85 21.19
C ARG A 327 -0.95 -10.71 20.31
N LYS A 328 -0.47 -11.86 19.83
CA LYS A 328 -1.26 -12.82 19.04
C LYS A 328 -2.51 -13.33 19.75
N LYS A 329 -2.46 -13.51 21.06
CA LYS A 329 -3.60 -13.97 21.86
C LYS A 329 -4.58 -12.87 22.24
N MET A 330 -4.12 -11.63 22.25
CA MET A 330 -4.97 -10.45 22.48
C MET A 330 -5.61 -9.93 21.21
N PHE A 331 -5.09 -10.35 20.06
CA PHE A 331 -5.53 -9.93 18.74
C PHE A 331 -6.74 -10.73 18.24
N MET A 332 -7.31 -10.30 17.12
CA MET A 332 -8.43 -10.97 16.45
C MET A 332 -8.17 -12.49 16.33
N PRO A 333 -9.11 -13.36 16.71
CA PRO A 333 -8.86 -14.79 16.69
C PRO A 333 -8.57 -15.27 15.28
N ALA A 334 -7.55 -16.12 15.17
CA ALA A 334 -7.31 -16.89 13.98
C ALA A 334 -8.57 -17.71 13.61
N ASN A 335 -8.65 -18.12 12.35
CA ASN A 335 -9.75 -18.94 11.85
C ASN A 335 -10.05 -20.13 12.75
N ASN A 336 -11.32 -20.38 12.94
CA ASN A 336 -11.81 -21.55 13.67
C ASN A 336 -12.49 -22.53 12.70
N TYR A 337 -12.81 -23.73 13.21
CA TYR A 337 -13.43 -24.78 12.38
C TYR A 337 -14.77 -24.36 11.75
N GLN A 338 -15.54 -23.54 12.41
CA GLN A 338 -16.82 -23.06 11.90
C GLN A 338 -16.64 -22.10 10.70
N ILE A 339 -15.65 -21.22 10.78
CA ILE A 339 -15.24 -20.34 9.66
C ILE A 339 -14.81 -21.19 8.47
N PHE A 340 -13.96 -22.21 8.72
CA PHE A 340 -13.50 -23.13 7.68
C PHE A 340 -14.67 -23.85 6.98
N GLN A 341 -15.66 -24.36 7.74
CA GLN A 341 -16.85 -24.98 7.16
C GLN A 341 -17.69 -24.02 6.31
N ASN A 342 -17.72 -22.73 6.68
CA ASN A 342 -18.45 -21.73 5.92
C ASN A 342 -17.79 -21.43 4.56
N PHE A 343 -16.47 -21.46 4.47
CA PHE A 343 -15.78 -21.36 3.16
C PHE A 343 -16.25 -22.46 2.21
N ASP A 344 -16.28 -23.72 2.68
CA ASP A 344 -16.80 -24.83 1.87
C ASP A 344 -18.27 -24.65 1.49
N TYR A 345 -19.10 -24.29 2.47
CA TYR A 345 -20.55 -24.20 2.26
C TYR A 345 -20.93 -23.11 1.25
N TYR A 346 -20.25 -21.96 1.28
CA TYR A 346 -20.51 -20.84 0.39
C TYR A 346 -19.62 -20.85 -0.87
N GLY A 347 -18.71 -21.83 -1.00
CA GLY A 347 -17.81 -21.96 -2.13
C GLY A 347 -16.79 -20.81 -2.22
N GLN A 348 -16.42 -20.24 -1.09
CA GLN A 348 -15.37 -19.21 -0.99
C GLN A 348 -13.98 -19.86 -0.96
N GLN A 349 -12.94 -19.07 -1.21
CA GLN A 349 -11.57 -19.53 -1.08
C GLN A 349 -11.21 -19.70 0.40
N TYR A 350 -10.33 -20.65 0.71
CA TYR A 350 -9.76 -20.73 2.05
C TYR A 350 -8.88 -19.52 2.32
N GLN A 351 -9.06 -18.89 3.47
CA GLN A 351 -8.34 -17.71 3.89
C GLN A 351 -7.81 -17.92 5.31
N TYR A 352 -6.58 -17.49 5.56
CA TYR A 352 -5.96 -17.61 6.88
C TYR A 352 -5.36 -16.27 7.30
N THR A 353 -5.56 -15.88 8.56
CA THR A 353 -5.02 -14.64 9.13
C THR A 353 -3.50 -14.78 9.27
N ARG A 354 -2.78 -14.49 8.22
CA ARG A 354 -1.31 -14.47 8.13
C ARG A 354 -0.86 -13.90 6.80
N ASN A 355 0.38 -13.42 6.77
CA ASN A 355 1.01 -13.12 5.48
C ASN A 355 1.11 -14.39 4.63
N THR A 356 1.07 -14.24 3.31
CA THR A 356 1.32 -15.33 2.36
C THR A 356 2.46 -14.96 1.43
N LEU A 357 3.31 -15.94 1.12
CA LEU A 357 4.30 -15.88 0.04
C LEU A 357 3.99 -17.03 -0.92
N GLN A 358 3.39 -16.70 -2.04
CA GLN A 358 2.98 -17.62 -3.08
C GLN A 358 4.10 -17.70 -4.13
N ILE A 359 4.92 -18.74 -4.07
CA ILE A 359 5.99 -18.98 -5.06
C ILE A 359 5.40 -19.65 -6.29
N ASN A 360 5.61 -19.02 -7.42
CA ASN A 360 5.17 -19.51 -8.74
C ASN A 360 6.08 -20.67 -9.21
N GLN A 361 5.50 -21.83 -9.44
CA GLN A 361 6.21 -23.03 -9.87
C GLN A 361 6.12 -23.24 -11.40
N GLY A 362 5.64 -22.24 -12.11
CA GLY A 362 5.39 -22.35 -13.55
C GLY A 362 4.09 -23.09 -13.89
N PRO A 363 3.82 -23.25 -15.18
CA PRO A 363 2.56 -23.78 -15.68
C PRO A 363 2.40 -25.28 -15.36
N ARG A 364 1.16 -25.66 -15.02
CA ARG A 364 0.82 -27.07 -14.87
C ARG A 364 0.83 -27.75 -16.24
N VAL A 365 1.64 -28.82 -16.37
CA VAL A 365 1.63 -29.66 -17.57
C VAL A 365 0.62 -30.79 -17.38
N GLY A 366 -0.41 -30.80 -18.20
CA GLY A 366 -1.46 -31.81 -18.19
C GLY A 366 -1.15 -32.99 -19.14
N GLN A 367 -2.14 -33.88 -19.29
CA GLN A 367 -2.02 -34.97 -20.27
C GLN A 367 -1.92 -34.39 -21.69
N ASN A 368 -1.10 -35.02 -22.53
CA ASN A 368 -0.82 -34.59 -23.91
C ASN A 368 -0.18 -33.22 -24.04
N ASP A 369 0.72 -32.86 -23.08
CA ASP A 369 1.46 -31.60 -23.05
C ASP A 369 0.58 -30.35 -23.06
N SER A 370 -0.67 -30.46 -22.61
CA SER A 370 -1.52 -29.29 -22.42
C SER A 370 -0.96 -28.41 -21.30
N ILE A 371 -0.86 -27.11 -21.58
CA ILE A 371 -0.40 -26.11 -20.60
C ILE A 371 -1.63 -25.56 -19.87
N GLY A 372 -1.63 -25.70 -18.54
CA GLY A 372 -2.68 -25.16 -17.65
C GLY A 372 -2.18 -23.96 -16.84
N ALA A 373 -3.03 -23.50 -15.94
CA ALA A 373 -2.70 -22.41 -15.02
C ALA A 373 -1.39 -22.69 -14.25
N PRO A 374 -0.62 -21.65 -13.89
CA PRO A 374 0.52 -21.79 -12.99
C PRO A 374 0.16 -22.47 -11.66
N VAL A 375 1.12 -23.15 -11.08
CA VAL A 375 1.01 -23.76 -9.76
C VAL A 375 1.74 -22.87 -8.76
N PHE A 376 1.06 -22.48 -7.69
CA PHE A 376 1.66 -21.71 -6.62
C PHE A 376 1.86 -22.55 -5.36
N SER A 377 3.00 -22.35 -4.68
CA SER A 377 3.34 -22.95 -3.39
C SER A 377 3.40 -21.86 -2.34
N GLU A 378 2.52 -21.90 -1.34
CA GLU A 378 2.56 -20.93 -0.23
C GLU A 378 3.66 -21.33 0.77
N THR A 379 4.60 -20.42 1.01
CA THR A 379 5.84 -20.68 1.75
C THR A 379 6.10 -19.71 2.90
N ALA A 380 5.21 -18.77 3.24
CA ALA A 380 5.49 -17.68 4.17
C ALA A 380 6.03 -18.13 5.55
N PHE A 381 5.53 -19.24 6.11
CA PHE A 381 6.08 -19.79 7.34
C PHE A 381 7.44 -20.48 7.14
N LEU A 382 7.64 -21.16 6.03
CA LEU A 382 8.94 -21.73 5.67
C LEU A 382 9.98 -20.62 5.46
N SER A 383 9.55 -19.54 4.84
CA SER A 383 10.37 -18.37 4.50
C SER A 383 10.55 -17.38 5.65
N ASN A 384 9.96 -17.63 6.83
CA ASN A 384 10.04 -16.81 8.04
C ASN A 384 9.41 -15.40 7.91
N VAL A 385 8.44 -15.21 6.99
CA VAL A 385 7.78 -13.92 6.74
C VAL A 385 6.27 -13.94 6.99
N GLY A 386 5.76 -15.00 7.61
CA GLY A 386 4.32 -15.24 7.77
C GLY A 386 3.63 -14.41 8.86
N GLN A 387 4.37 -13.68 9.71
CA GLN A 387 3.85 -12.98 10.89
C GLN A 387 4.61 -11.69 11.15
N THR A 388 3.95 -10.55 10.95
CA THR A 388 4.57 -9.21 11.04
C THR A 388 3.65 -8.16 11.68
N ASP A 389 2.74 -8.59 12.58
CA ASP A 389 1.76 -7.78 13.31
C ASP A 389 0.76 -7.07 12.36
N TRP A 390 0.40 -5.83 12.62
CA TRP A 390 -0.57 -5.06 11.80
C TRP A 390 0.14 -4.41 10.62
N SER A 391 0.24 -5.16 9.53
CA SER A 391 1.04 -4.81 8.37
C SER A 391 0.20 -4.13 7.27
N TRP A 392 0.82 -3.19 6.53
CA TRP A 392 0.12 -2.39 5.53
C TRP A 392 0.66 -2.57 4.11
N GLY A 393 1.91 -2.26 3.88
CA GLY A 393 2.53 -2.27 2.57
C GLY A 393 3.83 -3.05 2.57
N PRO A 394 3.91 -4.15 1.82
CA PRO A 394 5.19 -4.79 1.54
C PRO A 394 5.87 -4.10 0.36
N MET A 395 7.18 -4.11 0.35
CA MET A 395 8.05 -3.67 -0.74
C MET A 395 9.09 -4.75 -0.99
N LEU A 396 9.07 -5.32 -2.18
CA LEU A 396 10.02 -6.33 -2.65
C LEU A 396 11.01 -5.68 -3.62
N THR A 397 12.24 -5.41 -3.18
CA THR A 397 13.31 -4.93 -4.04
C THR A 397 14.66 -5.30 -3.46
N ASP A 398 15.71 -5.25 -4.29
CA ASP A 398 17.09 -5.48 -3.86
C ASP A 398 17.63 -4.23 -3.14
N PHE A 399 17.46 -4.17 -1.81
CA PHE A 399 17.87 -3.02 -1.01
C PHE A 399 19.37 -3.00 -0.71
N ASP A 400 20.04 -4.16 -0.67
CA ASP A 400 21.47 -4.24 -0.35
C ASP A 400 22.35 -4.52 -1.57
N ASN A 401 21.77 -4.49 -2.78
CA ASN A 401 22.42 -4.67 -4.07
C ASN A 401 23.16 -6.01 -4.19
N ASP A 402 22.61 -7.10 -3.61
CA ASP A 402 23.18 -8.43 -3.71
C ASP A 402 22.59 -9.29 -4.83
N GLY A 403 21.58 -8.78 -5.55
CA GLY A 403 20.91 -9.43 -6.67
C GLY A 403 19.67 -10.24 -6.31
N LEU A 404 19.29 -10.33 -5.02
CA LEU A 404 18.06 -10.93 -4.55
C LEU A 404 17.10 -9.84 -4.05
N ARG A 405 15.81 -10.04 -4.23
CA ARG A 405 14.82 -9.09 -3.72
C ARG A 405 14.57 -9.33 -2.24
N ASP A 406 14.85 -8.31 -1.45
CA ASP A 406 14.56 -8.24 -0.03
C ASP A 406 13.11 -7.79 0.20
N LEU A 407 12.68 -7.83 1.46
CA LEU A 407 11.33 -7.48 1.84
C LEU A 407 11.33 -6.47 2.99
N VAL A 408 10.69 -5.31 2.77
CA VAL A 408 10.36 -4.36 3.85
C VAL A 408 8.85 -4.27 3.98
N ILE A 409 8.35 -4.24 5.23
CA ILE A 409 6.92 -4.21 5.55
C ILE A 409 6.62 -3.04 6.49
N THR A 410 5.70 -2.16 6.07
CA THR A 410 5.22 -1.07 6.92
C THR A 410 4.21 -1.55 7.94
N ASN A 411 4.26 -1.00 9.17
CA ASN A 411 3.49 -1.46 10.31
C ASN A 411 2.96 -0.35 11.19
N GLY A 412 1.96 -0.72 12.01
CA GLY A 412 1.44 0.09 13.09
C GLY A 412 -0.01 0.50 12.90
N TYR A 413 -0.74 0.61 14.03
CA TYR A 413 -2.14 1.01 14.04
C TYR A 413 -2.44 1.87 15.27
N PRO A 414 -2.94 3.11 15.09
CA PRO A 414 -3.14 4.05 16.19
C PRO A 414 -4.14 3.60 17.26
N ARG A 415 -5.14 2.78 16.89
CA ARG A 415 -6.23 2.36 17.78
C ARG A 415 -6.62 0.91 17.49
N ASP A 416 -6.11 -0.05 18.25
CA ASP A 416 -6.43 -1.48 18.08
C ASP A 416 -7.83 -1.83 18.57
N VAL A 417 -8.81 -1.66 17.70
CA VAL A 417 -10.22 -2.01 17.97
C VAL A 417 -10.46 -3.53 18.02
N THR A 418 -9.46 -4.35 17.67
CA THR A 418 -9.55 -5.81 17.64
C THR A 418 -9.07 -6.47 18.93
N ASP A 419 -8.46 -5.70 19.83
CA ASP A 419 -7.97 -6.19 21.13
C ASP A 419 -9.09 -6.82 21.96
N HIS A 420 -8.90 -8.03 22.46
CA HIS A 420 -9.92 -8.82 23.16
C HIS A 420 -10.38 -8.17 24.47
N ASP A 421 -9.46 -7.58 25.23
CA ASP A 421 -9.83 -6.88 26.47
C ASP A 421 -10.61 -5.62 26.16
N PHE A 422 -10.21 -4.87 25.12
CA PHE A 422 -10.95 -3.72 24.66
C PHE A 422 -12.36 -4.11 24.18
N ILE A 423 -12.51 -5.16 23.36
CA ILE A 423 -13.82 -5.63 22.90
C ILE A 423 -14.71 -5.99 24.08
N THR A 424 -14.17 -6.74 25.06
CA THR A 424 -14.91 -7.13 26.26
C THR A 424 -15.34 -5.90 27.09
N PHE A 425 -14.45 -4.92 27.22
CA PHE A 425 -14.75 -3.66 27.90
C PHE A 425 -15.82 -2.87 27.12
N ARG A 426 -15.63 -2.67 25.83
CA ARG A 426 -16.52 -1.90 24.95
C ARG A 426 -17.94 -2.41 25.03
N ASP A 427 -18.16 -3.71 24.92
CA ASP A 427 -19.50 -4.31 24.91
C ASP A 427 -20.29 -4.04 26.21
N ARG A 428 -19.58 -3.89 27.34
CA ARG A 428 -20.17 -3.53 28.63
C ARG A 428 -20.31 -2.02 28.81
N ALA A 429 -19.37 -1.26 28.27
CA ALA A 429 -19.25 0.18 28.46
C ALA A 429 -20.26 1.00 27.64
N TYR A 430 -20.72 0.51 26.49
CA TYR A 430 -21.65 1.24 25.61
C TYR A 430 -22.92 1.75 26.32
N ALA A 431 -23.39 1.08 27.37
CA ALA A 431 -24.57 1.45 28.12
C ALA A 431 -24.34 2.59 29.15
N ILE A 432 -23.08 2.84 29.54
CA ILE A 432 -22.74 3.70 30.71
C ILE A 432 -21.61 4.69 30.47
N ALA A 433 -20.82 4.54 29.40
CA ALA A 433 -19.68 5.40 29.10
C ALA A 433 -19.95 6.28 27.87
N SER A 434 -19.33 7.45 27.83
CA SER A 434 -19.34 8.31 26.63
C SER A 434 -18.41 7.74 25.55
N SER A 435 -18.66 8.11 24.28
CA SER A 435 -17.79 7.71 23.16
C SER A 435 -16.32 8.04 23.42
N LYS A 436 -16.03 9.22 23.98
CA LYS A 436 -14.66 9.60 24.33
C LYS A 436 -14.03 8.65 25.35
N GLN A 437 -14.76 8.27 26.41
CA GLN A 437 -14.26 7.32 27.41
C GLN A 437 -13.96 5.95 26.82
N ILE A 438 -14.75 5.51 25.84
CA ILE A 438 -14.51 4.26 25.13
C ILE A 438 -13.28 4.38 24.22
N LEU A 439 -13.16 5.47 23.46
CA LEU A 439 -12.02 5.72 22.57
C LEU A 439 -10.68 5.79 23.34
N ASP A 440 -10.70 6.41 24.53
CA ASP A 440 -9.49 6.56 25.36
C ASP A 440 -8.98 5.20 25.93
N GLN A 441 -9.77 4.12 25.83
CA GLN A 441 -9.37 2.77 26.28
C GLN A 441 -8.88 1.87 25.15
N ILE A 442 -8.90 2.32 23.89
CA ILE A 442 -8.42 1.51 22.77
C ILE A 442 -6.89 1.43 22.83
N PRO A 443 -6.30 0.23 22.83
CA PRO A 443 -4.85 0.08 22.82
C PRO A 443 -4.19 0.66 21.57
N ILE A 444 -2.94 1.07 21.71
CA ILE A 444 -2.11 1.64 20.64
C ILE A 444 -1.09 0.59 20.20
N VAL A 445 -0.96 0.37 18.89
CA VAL A 445 0.02 -0.53 18.28
C VAL A 445 1.06 0.30 17.54
N LYS A 446 2.04 0.83 18.27
CA LYS A 446 3.16 1.58 17.70
C LYS A 446 4.39 0.69 17.71
N ILE A 447 4.71 0.10 16.57
CA ILE A 447 5.77 -0.90 16.39
C ILE A 447 6.70 -0.52 15.24
N PRO A 448 7.94 -1.07 15.18
CA PRO A 448 8.82 -0.87 14.05
C PRO A 448 8.25 -1.47 12.75
N ASN A 449 8.70 -0.94 11.61
CA ASN A 449 8.58 -1.62 10.33
C ASN A 449 9.51 -2.84 10.32
N TYR A 450 9.16 -3.89 9.59
CA TYR A 450 10.01 -5.06 9.44
C TYR A 450 10.88 -4.97 8.20
N ALA A 451 12.10 -5.49 8.29
CA ALA A 451 12.99 -5.72 7.15
C ALA A 451 13.52 -7.14 7.18
N PHE A 452 13.43 -7.81 6.06
CA PHE A 452 13.91 -9.17 5.87
C PHE A 452 14.83 -9.23 4.67
N LYS A 453 16.08 -9.66 4.90
CA LYS A 453 17.03 -9.95 3.83
C LYS A 453 16.75 -11.31 3.23
N ASN A 454 16.60 -11.35 1.92
CA ASN A 454 16.54 -12.60 1.17
C ASN A 454 17.92 -13.25 1.12
N THR A 455 18.03 -14.52 1.48
CA THR A 455 19.32 -15.20 1.60
C THR A 455 19.59 -16.22 0.50
N ASP A 456 18.54 -16.76 -0.12
CA ASP A 456 18.68 -17.83 -1.13
C ASP A 456 17.47 -17.94 -2.09
N GLY A 457 16.62 -16.93 -2.14
CA GLY A 457 15.38 -16.95 -2.94
C GLY A 457 14.18 -17.60 -2.25
N LEU A 458 14.36 -18.19 -1.06
CA LEU A 458 13.29 -18.83 -0.30
C LEU A 458 13.33 -18.47 1.19
N GLN A 459 14.51 -18.30 1.76
CA GLN A 459 14.71 -17.98 3.18
C GLN A 459 14.97 -16.48 3.37
N PHE A 460 14.26 -15.89 4.33
CA PHE A 460 14.37 -14.50 4.69
C PHE A 460 14.85 -14.37 6.14
N ALA A 461 15.90 -13.59 6.36
CA ALA A 461 16.44 -13.30 7.68
C ALA A 461 15.93 -11.95 8.17
N ASP A 462 15.37 -11.88 9.38
CA ASP A 462 15.01 -10.59 9.99
C ASP A 462 16.27 -9.75 10.24
N VAL A 463 16.37 -8.63 9.56
CA VAL A 463 17.45 -7.65 9.64
C VAL A 463 16.97 -6.27 10.09
N THR A 464 15.74 -6.18 10.59
CA THR A 464 15.08 -4.93 11.02
C THR A 464 16.00 -4.03 11.84
N LYS A 465 16.65 -4.60 12.85
CA LYS A 465 17.57 -3.88 13.72
C LYS A 465 18.91 -3.54 13.03
N ASP A 466 19.44 -4.50 12.30
CA ASP A 466 20.76 -4.37 11.66
C ASP A 466 20.73 -3.38 10.50
N TRP A 467 19.58 -3.26 9.84
CA TRP A 467 19.33 -2.31 8.77
C TRP A 467 18.86 -0.93 9.24
N GLY A 468 18.57 -0.75 10.55
CA GLY A 468 18.28 0.57 11.12
C GLY A 468 16.80 0.93 11.19
N LEU A 469 15.87 -0.02 10.96
CA LEU A 469 14.42 0.21 10.93
C LEU A 469 13.71 0.02 12.28
N SER A 470 14.42 0.14 13.40
CA SER A 470 13.88 -0.11 14.75
C SER A 470 13.01 1.01 15.32
N THR A 471 12.78 2.10 14.60
CA THR A 471 11.96 3.22 15.09
C THR A 471 10.48 2.86 15.02
N PRO A 472 9.74 2.80 16.15
CA PRO A 472 8.31 2.53 16.12
C PRO A 472 7.53 3.68 15.48
N SER A 473 6.53 3.36 14.67
CA SER A 473 5.71 4.32 13.91
C SER A 473 4.29 3.80 13.66
N PHE A 474 3.47 4.61 13.02
CA PHE A 474 2.22 4.18 12.40
C PHE A 474 2.37 4.33 10.89
N SER A 475 3.15 3.43 10.29
CA SER A 475 3.53 3.48 8.88
C SER A 475 2.47 2.83 7.99
N ASN A 476 2.07 3.51 6.93
CA ASN A 476 1.06 3.00 5.98
C ASN A 476 1.62 2.98 4.55
N GLY A 477 1.38 4.05 3.78
CA GLY A 477 1.89 4.16 2.42
C GLY A 477 3.39 4.28 2.39
N ALA A 478 4.02 3.57 1.47
CA ALA A 478 5.46 3.63 1.27
C ALA A 478 5.79 3.53 -0.22
N ALA A 479 6.98 4.01 -0.57
CA ALA A 479 7.59 3.87 -1.87
C ALA A 479 9.11 3.74 -1.70
N TYR A 480 9.78 3.31 -2.74
CA TYR A 480 11.23 3.31 -2.83
C TYR A 480 11.68 3.94 -4.15
N ALA A 481 12.81 4.59 -4.13
CA ALA A 481 13.45 5.17 -5.31
C ALA A 481 14.91 5.51 -4.97
N ASP A 482 15.74 5.66 -5.98
CA ASP A 482 17.08 6.23 -5.85
C ASP A 482 16.96 7.77 -5.80
N LEU A 483 16.97 8.34 -4.59
CA LEU A 483 16.70 9.77 -4.38
C LEU A 483 17.93 10.66 -4.58
N ASP A 484 19.13 10.09 -4.52
CA ASP A 484 20.39 10.85 -4.69
C ASP A 484 21.23 10.39 -5.90
N ASN A 485 20.67 9.46 -6.71
CA ASN A 485 21.26 8.90 -7.92
C ASN A 485 22.60 8.16 -7.65
N ASP A 486 22.69 7.45 -6.52
CA ASP A 486 23.87 6.65 -6.16
C ASP A 486 23.75 5.17 -6.59
N GLY A 487 22.56 4.74 -7.05
CA GLY A 487 22.26 3.40 -7.52
C GLY A 487 21.73 2.46 -6.43
N ALA A 488 21.52 2.93 -5.20
CA ALA A 488 20.84 2.20 -4.14
C ALA A 488 19.40 2.68 -3.99
N MET A 489 18.52 1.82 -3.47
CA MET A 489 17.13 2.19 -3.24
C MET A 489 16.93 2.80 -1.87
N ASP A 490 16.43 4.03 -1.83
CA ASP A 490 15.97 4.72 -0.64
C ASP A 490 14.51 4.46 -0.37
N MET A 491 14.07 4.64 0.89
CA MET A 491 12.67 4.43 1.29
C MET A 491 12.00 5.73 1.70
N ILE A 492 10.77 5.87 1.30
CA ILE A 492 9.90 6.98 1.67
C ILE A 492 8.64 6.40 2.33
N ILE A 493 8.34 6.80 3.57
CA ILE A 493 7.22 6.25 4.33
C ILE A 493 6.31 7.36 4.85
N ASN A 494 5.02 7.27 4.52
CA ASN A 494 3.97 8.15 5.03
C ASN A 494 3.47 7.60 6.37
N ASN A 495 3.68 8.36 7.44
CA ASN A 495 3.30 7.98 8.79
C ASN A 495 2.05 8.75 9.27
N ILE A 496 1.16 8.05 10.00
CA ILE A 496 0.07 8.69 10.73
C ILE A 496 0.64 9.27 12.04
N ASP A 497 0.32 10.56 12.33
CA ASP A 497 0.67 11.30 13.53
C ASP A 497 2.18 11.43 13.82
N ASP A 498 3.04 10.99 12.92
CA ASP A 498 4.48 11.19 12.94
C ASP A 498 4.94 11.83 11.60
N GLU A 499 6.11 12.45 11.59
CA GLU A 499 6.73 12.91 10.33
C GLU A 499 7.02 11.73 9.40
N ALA A 500 6.92 11.97 8.09
CA ALA A 500 7.33 10.99 7.08
C ALA A 500 8.79 10.58 7.29
N PHE A 501 9.12 9.32 7.01
CA PHE A 501 10.50 8.84 7.01
C PHE A 501 11.06 8.94 5.59
N ILE A 502 12.29 9.45 5.52
CA ILE A 502 13.13 9.44 4.33
C ILE A 502 14.42 8.74 4.69
#